data_b87b118d84e63252b8588ab2e2d44f09
#
_entry.id   b87b118d84e63252b8588ab2e2d44f09
#
_cell.length_a   1.000
_cell.length_b   1.000
_cell.length_c   1.000
_cell.angle_alpha   90.00
_cell.angle_beta   90.00
_cell.angle_gamma   90.00
#
_symmetry.space_group_name_H-M   'P 1'
#
loop_
_entity.id
_entity.type
_entity.pdbx_description
1 polymer ?
#
loop_
_entity_poly.entity_id
_entity_poly.type
_entity_poly.pdbx_seq_one_letter_code
_entity_poly.pdbx_strand_id
1 'polypeptide(L)'
;MTLESVASATRSRADAAPSTYSNPPALPTHLVKRDGTRVPFELGKIASAIARAGAATGEFHADEAGRLADAVGNVLAHRFGTGTPDIEKVQDTVEHTLAAAGYFDTARAYIVYRDRHARLRADRKTLVDVAASVDEYLEQKDWRVNANANQGYSLGGLILNVSGKVVANYWLSHVYAPEIGQAHRDGDVHVHDLDMLAGYCAGWSLRTLLHEGLNGVPG
;
A
#
# COMPACT_ATOMS: atom_id res chain seq x y z
N MET A 1 56.54 -62.67 -29.26
CA MET A 1 55.41 -63.58 -29.45
C MET A 1 54.37 -63.11 -28.40
N THR A 2 53.31 -62.59 -28.67
CA THR A 2 52.34 -62.34 -29.73
C THR A 2 51.53 -61.17 -29.32
N LEU A 3 51.30 -60.28 -30.26
CA LEU A 3 50.43 -59.06 -30.11
C LEU A 3 49.00 -59.55 -30.08
N GLU A 4 48.22 -59.08 -29.09
CA GLU A 4 46.77 -59.10 -29.16
C GLU A 4 46.19 -57.69 -29.08
N SER A 5 45.42 -57.46 -30.10
CA SER A 5 44.67 -56.25 -30.48
C SER A 5 43.66 -55.86 -29.41
N VAL A 6 43.68 -54.59 -28.96
CA VAL A 6 42.58 -54.01 -28.18
C VAL A 6 41.75 -53.16 -29.12
N ALA A 7 40.57 -53.64 -29.44
CA ALA A 7 39.57 -52.93 -30.26
C ALA A 7 39.05 -51.69 -29.53
N SER A 8 39.18 -50.55 -30.22
CA SER A 8 38.59 -49.26 -29.84
C SER A 8 37.06 -49.30 -29.94
N ALA A 9 36.37 -49.24 -28.82
CA ALA A 9 34.93 -49.06 -28.78
C ALA A 9 34.61 -47.57 -28.85
N THR A 10 34.26 -47.10 -30.06
CA THR A 10 33.69 -45.81 -30.32
C THR A 10 32.30 -45.75 -29.68
N ARG A 11 32.16 -45.10 -28.52
CA ARG A 11 30.84 -44.77 -27.93
C ARG A 11 30.27 -43.59 -28.72
N SER A 12 29.22 -43.88 -29.47
CA SER A 12 28.32 -42.90 -30.10
C SER A 12 27.75 -41.97 -29.05
N ARG A 13 28.06 -40.69 -29.23
CA ARG A 13 27.48 -39.59 -28.43
C ARG A 13 26.26 -39.06 -29.18
N ALA A 14 25.17 -39.79 -29.03
CA ALA A 14 23.89 -39.33 -29.51
C ALA A 14 22.87 -39.52 -28.36
N ASP A 15 22.53 -38.47 -27.70
CA ASP A 15 21.24 -38.10 -27.14
C ASP A 15 21.44 -36.92 -26.18
N ALA A 16 21.74 -35.75 -26.75
CA ALA A 16 21.46 -34.52 -26.05
C ALA A 16 19.96 -34.28 -26.20
N ALA A 17 19.23 -34.50 -25.08
CA ALA A 17 17.84 -34.13 -24.99
C ALA A 17 17.65 -32.66 -25.40
N PRO A 18 16.60 -32.30 -26.15
CA PRO A 18 16.35 -30.93 -26.52
C PRO A 18 16.16 -30.10 -25.25
N SER A 19 17.04 -29.13 -25.06
CA SER A 19 16.86 -28.08 -24.08
C SER A 19 15.52 -27.43 -24.36
N THR A 20 14.54 -27.65 -23.49
CA THR A 20 13.28 -26.93 -23.50
C THR A 20 13.60 -25.48 -23.16
N TYR A 21 13.90 -24.66 -24.15
CA TYR A 21 13.86 -23.21 -24.02
C TYR A 21 12.41 -22.88 -23.68
N SER A 22 12.09 -22.78 -22.40
CA SER A 22 10.83 -22.19 -21.99
C SER A 22 10.81 -20.75 -22.52
N ASN A 23 9.78 -20.42 -23.29
CA ASN A 23 9.54 -19.04 -23.70
C ASN A 23 9.68 -18.14 -22.46
N PRO A 24 10.33 -16.96 -22.60
CA PRO A 24 10.42 -16.04 -21.48
C PRO A 24 9.02 -15.80 -20.92
N PRO A 25 8.86 -15.82 -19.59
CA PRO A 25 7.54 -15.67 -18.99
C PRO A 25 6.90 -14.37 -19.45
N ALA A 26 5.62 -14.43 -19.82
CA ALA A 26 4.90 -13.28 -20.35
C ALA A 26 4.70 -12.24 -19.24
N LEU A 27 4.85 -10.97 -19.58
CA LEU A 27 4.55 -9.86 -18.67
C LEU A 27 3.05 -9.83 -18.31
N PRO A 28 2.68 -9.36 -17.13
CA PRO A 28 1.30 -9.05 -16.80
C PRO A 28 0.69 -8.10 -17.81
N THR A 29 -0.54 -8.34 -18.24
CA THR A 29 -1.24 -7.45 -19.19
C THR A 29 -1.93 -6.29 -18.50
N HIS A 30 -2.29 -6.48 -17.24
CA HIS A 30 -3.00 -5.50 -16.42
C HIS A 30 -2.46 -5.48 -15.00
N LEU A 31 -2.77 -4.41 -14.27
CA LEU A 31 -2.57 -4.30 -12.84
C LEU A 31 -3.83 -3.75 -12.16
N VAL A 32 -3.99 -4.01 -10.86
CA VAL A 32 -5.06 -3.43 -10.04
C VAL A 32 -4.49 -2.24 -9.28
N LYS A 33 -5.15 -1.09 -9.42
CA LYS A 33 -4.85 0.09 -8.60
C LYS A 33 -5.41 -0.06 -7.19
N ARG A 34 -5.02 0.86 -6.27
CA ARG A 34 -5.49 0.90 -4.88
C ARG A 34 -7.01 1.07 -4.72
N ASP A 35 -7.65 1.68 -5.71
CA ASP A 35 -9.10 1.87 -5.77
C ASP A 35 -9.85 0.67 -6.38
N GLY A 36 -9.15 -0.44 -6.62
CA GLY A 36 -9.71 -1.63 -7.26
C GLY A 36 -9.79 -1.54 -8.79
N THR A 37 -9.50 -0.39 -9.40
CA THR A 37 -9.58 -0.21 -10.85
C THR A 37 -8.51 -1.02 -11.56
N ARG A 38 -8.91 -1.83 -12.55
CA ARG A 38 -8.00 -2.56 -13.42
C ARG A 38 -7.54 -1.68 -14.58
N VAL A 39 -6.23 -1.57 -14.76
CA VAL A 39 -5.61 -0.77 -15.84
C VAL A 39 -4.55 -1.56 -16.59
N PRO A 40 -4.21 -1.22 -17.85
CA PRO A 40 -3.12 -1.83 -18.58
C PRO A 40 -1.80 -1.72 -17.83
N PHE A 41 -1.00 -2.79 -17.88
CA PHE A 41 0.37 -2.77 -17.36
C PHE A 41 1.30 -2.11 -18.38
N GLU A 42 2.05 -1.11 -17.96
CA GLU A 42 2.97 -0.36 -18.81
C GLU A 42 4.36 -0.29 -18.16
N LEU A 43 5.30 -1.08 -18.67
CA LEU A 43 6.67 -1.13 -18.17
C LEU A 43 7.38 0.24 -18.27
N GLY A 44 7.05 1.04 -19.27
CA GLY A 44 7.58 2.39 -19.45
C GLY A 44 7.27 3.35 -18.29
N LYS A 45 6.15 3.14 -17.58
CA LYS A 45 5.84 3.92 -16.38
C LYS A 45 6.79 3.57 -15.22
N ILE A 46 7.18 2.31 -15.11
CA ILE A 46 8.15 1.85 -14.12
C ILE A 46 9.52 2.45 -14.46
N ALA A 47 9.97 2.34 -15.73
CA ALA A 47 11.22 2.93 -16.19
C ALA A 47 11.29 4.43 -15.89
N SER A 48 10.23 5.17 -16.18
CA SER A 48 10.15 6.61 -15.91
C SER A 48 10.20 6.94 -14.42
N ALA A 49 9.60 6.09 -13.55
CA ALA A 49 9.64 6.29 -12.10
C ALA A 49 11.06 6.02 -11.55
N ILE A 50 11.71 4.95 -12.00
CA ILE A 50 13.08 4.60 -11.64
C ILE A 50 14.06 5.69 -12.13
N ALA A 51 13.92 6.17 -13.37
CA ALA A 51 14.78 7.23 -13.92
C ALA A 51 14.70 8.52 -13.10
N ARG A 52 13.51 8.93 -12.68
CA ARG A 52 13.34 10.11 -11.80
C ARG A 52 14.00 9.92 -10.44
N ALA A 53 13.87 8.73 -9.85
CA ALA A 53 14.50 8.43 -8.59
C ALA A 53 16.03 8.41 -8.70
N GLY A 54 16.60 7.76 -9.72
CA GLY A 54 18.03 7.73 -9.97
C GLY A 54 18.62 9.11 -10.27
N ALA A 55 17.91 9.92 -11.05
CA ALA A 55 18.32 11.31 -11.32
C ALA A 55 18.31 12.18 -10.06
N ALA A 56 17.35 11.96 -9.14
CA ALA A 56 17.27 12.71 -7.90
C ALA A 56 18.39 12.37 -6.91
N THR A 57 18.95 11.16 -6.96
CA THR A 57 20.06 10.71 -6.14
C THR A 57 21.42 10.84 -6.82
N GLY A 58 21.43 10.93 -8.16
CA GLY A 58 22.64 10.98 -8.98
C GLY A 58 23.35 9.62 -9.13
N GLU A 59 22.72 8.50 -8.67
CA GLU A 59 23.35 7.18 -8.74
C GLU A 59 23.43 6.62 -10.17
N PHE A 60 22.46 6.94 -11.03
CA PHE A 60 22.44 6.46 -12.42
C PHE A 60 21.59 7.35 -13.35
N HIS A 61 21.72 7.11 -14.66
CA HIS A 61 21.00 7.80 -15.72
C HIS A 61 19.92 6.92 -16.38
N ALA A 62 19.25 7.46 -17.41
CA ALA A 62 18.10 6.85 -18.06
C ALA A 62 18.33 5.43 -18.62
N ASP A 63 19.53 5.16 -19.13
CA ASP A 63 19.86 3.85 -19.73
C ASP A 63 19.85 2.72 -18.68
N GLU A 64 20.35 3.02 -17.47
CA GLU A 64 20.31 2.09 -16.36
C GLU A 64 18.89 1.90 -15.82
N ALA A 65 18.10 2.97 -15.80
CA ALA A 65 16.69 2.88 -15.42
C ALA A 65 15.89 1.94 -16.33
N GLY A 66 16.20 1.91 -17.62
CA GLY A 66 15.63 0.95 -18.57
C GLY A 66 15.96 -0.49 -18.19
N ARG A 67 17.25 -0.79 -17.95
CA ARG A 67 17.70 -2.13 -17.54
C ARG A 67 17.07 -2.59 -16.21
N LEU A 68 16.97 -1.69 -15.25
CA LEU A 68 16.32 -1.97 -13.97
C LEU A 68 14.81 -2.21 -14.15
N ALA A 69 14.15 -1.47 -15.02
CA ALA A 69 12.74 -1.71 -15.33
C ALA A 69 12.52 -3.06 -16.01
N ASP A 70 13.40 -3.47 -16.91
CA ASP A 70 13.37 -4.80 -17.54
C ASP A 70 13.57 -5.91 -16.49
N ALA A 71 14.50 -5.71 -15.54
CA ALA A 71 14.68 -6.62 -14.43
C ALA A 71 13.42 -6.76 -13.55
N VAL A 72 12.76 -5.62 -13.23
CA VAL A 72 11.46 -5.62 -12.54
C VAL A 72 10.42 -6.38 -13.36
N GLY A 73 10.34 -6.13 -14.67
CA GLY A 73 9.44 -6.83 -15.58
C GLY A 73 9.64 -8.35 -15.53
N ASN A 74 10.88 -8.80 -15.58
CA ASN A 74 11.23 -10.21 -15.49
C ASN A 74 10.79 -10.85 -14.16
N VAL A 75 11.00 -10.17 -13.04
CA VAL A 75 10.54 -10.65 -11.72
C VAL A 75 9.02 -10.74 -11.68
N LEU A 76 8.32 -9.71 -12.17
CA LEU A 76 6.86 -9.71 -12.24
C LEU A 76 6.32 -10.81 -13.15
N ALA A 77 6.95 -11.04 -14.30
CA ALA A 77 6.59 -12.11 -15.23
C ALA A 77 6.73 -13.50 -14.58
N HIS A 78 7.80 -13.73 -13.83
CA HIS A 78 8.00 -14.99 -13.11
C HIS A 78 7.01 -15.18 -11.94
N ARG A 79 6.69 -14.11 -11.21
CA ARG A 79 5.81 -14.19 -10.02
C ARG A 79 4.34 -14.26 -10.37
N PHE A 80 3.92 -13.58 -11.41
CA PHE A 80 2.49 -13.39 -11.74
C PHE A 80 2.10 -13.94 -13.11
N GLY A 81 3.07 -14.20 -14.01
CA GLY A 81 2.77 -14.62 -15.38
C GLY A 81 1.79 -13.66 -16.05
N THR A 82 0.71 -14.19 -16.63
CA THR A 82 -0.38 -13.41 -17.21
C THR A 82 -1.39 -12.87 -16.17
N GLY A 83 -1.15 -13.12 -14.88
CA GLY A 83 -1.99 -12.62 -13.78
C GLY A 83 -2.03 -11.10 -13.70
N THR A 84 -2.84 -10.59 -12.78
CA THR A 84 -3.02 -9.16 -12.58
C THR A 84 -2.51 -8.79 -11.18
N PRO A 85 -1.25 -8.37 -11.03
CA PRO A 85 -0.72 -7.92 -9.74
C PRO A 85 -1.38 -6.63 -9.29
N ASP A 86 -1.46 -6.41 -7.98
CA ASP A 86 -1.79 -5.10 -7.43
C ASP A 86 -0.58 -4.15 -7.52
N ILE A 87 -0.88 -2.85 -7.50
CA ILE A 87 0.14 -1.80 -7.65
C ILE A 87 1.19 -1.84 -6.52
N GLU A 88 0.81 -2.28 -5.31
CA GLU A 88 1.74 -2.37 -4.19
C GLU A 88 2.81 -3.43 -4.46
N LYS A 89 2.41 -4.62 -4.95
CA LYS A 89 3.36 -5.68 -5.32
C LYS A 89 4.31 -5.27 -6.44
N VAL A 90 3.81 -4.46 -7.38
CA VAL A 90 4.67 -3.87 -8.43
C VAL A 90 5.70 -2.94 -7.80
N GLN A 91 5.28 -2.05 -6.90
CA GLN A 91 6.17 -1.10 -6.23
C GLN A 91 7.18 -1.79 -5.31
N ASP A 92 6.75 -2.81 -4.56
CA ASP A 92 7.64 -3.62 -3.72
C ASP A 92 8.72 -4.33 -4.58
N THR A 93 8.33 -4.79 -5.78
CA THR A 93 9.29 -5.40 -6.71
C THR A 93 10.31 -4.38 -7.21
N VAL A 94 9.91 -3.13 -7.47
CA VAL A 94 10.83 -2.04 -7.83
C VAL A 94 11.83 -1.79 -6.69
N GLU A 95 11.36 -1.65 -5.46
CA GLU A 95 12.20 -1.42 -4.28
C GLU A 95 13.24 -2.52 -4.08
N HIS A 96 12.80 -3.78 -4.15
CA HIS A 96 13.68 -4.94 -4.03
C HIS A 96 14.71 -4.99 -5.17
N THR A 97 14.31 -4.67 -6.41
CA THR A 97 15.23 -4.68 -7.56
C THR A 97 16.30 -3.60 -7.42
N LEU A 98 15.92 -2.38 -7.00
CA LEU A 98 16.88 -1.30 -6.76
C LEU A 98 17.88 -1.67 -5.66
N ALA A 99 17.41 -2.21 -4.55
CA ALA A 99 18.26 -2.65 -3.46
C ALA A 99 19.17 -3.83 -3.86
N ALA A 100 18.65 -4.80 -4.59
CA ALA A 100 19.42 -5.94 -5.08
C ALA A 100 20.51 -5.54 -6.11
N ALA A 101 20.26 -4.48 -6.89
CA ALA A 101 21.23 -3.91 -7.81
C ALA A 101 22.28 -3.00 -7.14
N GLY A 102 22.16 -2.75 -5.81
CA GLY A 102 23.09 -1.95 -5.03
C GLY A 102 22.81 -0.45 -5.03
N TYR A 103 21.69 0.00 -5.62
CA TYR A 103 21.27 1.41 -5.67
C TYR A 103 20.47 1.77 -4.41
N PHE A 104 21.16 1.80 -3.28
CA PHE A 104 20.51 1.96 -1.95
C PHE A 104 19.92 3.34 -1.74
N ASP A 105 20.60 4.39 -2.21
CA ASP A 105 20.10 5.76 -2.07
C ASP A 105 18.86 5.98 -2.95
N THR A 106 18.86 5.44 -4.15
CA THR A 106 17.68 5.46 -5.03
C THR A 106 16.53 4.63 -4.46
N ALA A 107 16.79 3.44 -3.93
CA ALA A 107 15.76 2.63 -3.27
C ALA A 107 15.13 3.39 -2.11
N ARG A 108 15.95 4.02 -1.26
CA ARG A 108 15.50 4.87 -0.14
C ARG A 108 14.67 6.06 -0.62
N ALA A 109 15.15 6.77 -1.63
CA ALA A 109 14.42 7.91 -2.20
C ALA A 109 13.07 7.48 -2.79
N TYR A 110 13.02 6.31 -3.44
CA TYR A 110 11.80 5.75 -3.99
C TYR A 110 10.78 5.42 -2.89
N ILE A 111 11.19 4.78 -1.80
CA ILE A 111 10.35 4.46 -0.64
C ILE A 111 9.79 5.75 -0.01
N VAL A 112 10.64 6.73 0.25
CA VAL A 112 10.22 8.02 0.83
C VAL A 112 9.24 8.75 -0.09
N TYR A 113 9.50 8.76 -1.40
CA TYR A 113 8.59 9.33 -2.39
C TYR A 113 7.22 8.63 -2.39
N ARG A 114 7.21 7.30 -2.33
CA ARG A 114 5.99 6.47 -2.25
C ARG A 114 5.17 6.81 -1.00
N ASP A 115 5.81 6.87 0.17
CA ASP A 115 5.16 7.22 1.43
C ASP A 115 4.57 8.63 1.39
N ARG A 116 5.36 9.62 0.94
CA ARG A 116 4.88 10.99 0.79
C ARG A 116 3.65 11.10 -0.11
N HIS A 117 3.65 10.40 -1.25
CA HIS A 117 2.51 10.38 -2.16
C HIS A 117 1.31 9.61 -1.59
N ALA A 118 1.52 8.62 -0.74
CA ALA A 118 0.45 7.95 -0.01
C ALA A 118 -0.25 8.92 0.94
N ARG A 119 0.52 9.69 1.72
CA ARG A 119 0.00 10.74 2.62
C ARG A 119 -0.76 11.81 1.86
N LEU A 120 -0.19 12.37 0.79
CA LEU A 120 -0.87 13.39 -0.03
C LEU A 120 -2.20 12.90 -0.64
N ARG A 121 -2.31 11.61 -0.96
CA ARG A 121 -3.59 11.03 -1.41
C ARG A 121 -4.59 10.89 -0.27
N ALA A 122 -4.14 10.50 0.91
CA ALA A 122 -4.98 10.44 2.10
C ALA A 122 -5.55 11.84 2.43
N ASP A 123 -4.70 12.87 2.38
CA ASP A 123 -5.13 14.26 2.60
C ASP A 123 -6.15 14.73 1.56
N ARG A 124 -5.95 14.41 0.28
CA ARG A 124 -6.93 14.72 -0.78
C ARG A 124 -8.25 14.01 -0.55
N LYS A 125 -8.21 12.74 -0.13
CA LYS A 125 -9.43 11.98 0.17
C LYS A 125 -10.19 12.63 1.33
N THR A 126 -9.48 13.11 2.34
CA THR A 126 -10.06 13.85 3.47
C THR A 126 -10.82 15.09 3.01
N LEU A 127 -10.24 15.88 2.11
CA LEU A 127 -10.89 17.08 1.57
C LEU A 127 -12.15 16.75 0.76
N VAL A 128 -12.13 15.69 -0.03
CA VAL A 128 -13.32 15.21 -0.77
C VAL A 128 -14.40 14.74 0.20
N ASP A 129 -14.03 14.02 1.24
CA ASP A 129 -14.97 13.52 2.25
C ASP A 129 -15.62 14.67 3.05
N VAL A 130 -14.92 15.79 3.25
CA VAL A 130 -15.48 16.99 3.89
C VAL A 130 -16.56 17.63 3.01
N ALA A 131 -16.30 17.82 1.72
CA ALA A 131 -17.29 18.37 0.79
C ALA A 131 -18.53 17.47 0.74
N ALA A 132 -18.36 16.17 0.57
CA ALA A 132 -19.46 15.21 0.59
C ALA A 132 -20.24 15.25 1.93
N SER A 133 -19.55 15.48 3.05
CA SER A 133 -20.19 15.57 4.37
C SER A 133 -21.04 16.81 4.54
N VAL A 134 -20.63 17.95 3.94
CA VAL A 134 -21.42 19.17 3.92
C VAL A 134 -22.68 18.96 3.06
N ASP A 135 -22.51 18.44 1.85
CA ASP A 135 -23.61 18.19 0.92
C ASP A 135 -24.63 17.21 1.52
N GLU A 136 -24.14 16.11 2.14
CA GLU A 136 -24.98 15.12 2.81
C GLU A 136 -25.78 15.71 3.98
N TYR A 137 -25.15 16.59 4.76
CA TYR A 137 -25.85 17.31 5.84
C TYR A 137 -26.92 18.25 5.29
N LEU A 138 -26.61 19.00 4.24
CA LEU A 138 -27.54 19.94 3.62
C LEU A 138 -28.72 19.23 2.93
N GLU A 139 -28.49 18.04 2.37
CA GLU A 139 -29.52 17.22 1.71
C GLU A 139 -30.36 16.37 2.68
N GLN A 140 -30.09 16.42 3.97
CA GLN A 140 -30.76 15.62 5.03
C GLN A 140 -30.68 14.09 4.81
N LYS A 141 -29.70 13.59 4.12
CA LYS A 141 -29.55 12.16 3.83
C LYS A 141 -29.02 11.36 5.01
N ASP A 142 -28.31 11.99 5.94
CA ASP A 142 -27.77 11.29 7.11
C ASP A 142 -28.82 11.17 8.22
N TRP A 143 -29.36 9.97 8.42
CA TRP A 143 -30.34 9.68 9.47
C TRP A 143 -29.80 9.96 10.88
N ARG A 144 -28.48 9.93 11.08
CA ARG A 144 -27.84 10.22 12.39
C ARG A 144 -27.99 11.68 12.79
N VAL A 145 -28.08 12.57 11.83
CA VAL A 145 -28.37 14.00 12.07
C VAL A 145 -29.76 14.15 12.66
N ASN A 146 -30.73 13.35 12.22
CA ASN A 146 -32.11 13.37 12.72
C ASN A 146 -32.26 12.62 14.06
N ALA A 147 -31.50 11.56 14.29
CA ALA A 147 -31.61 10.74 15.49
C ALA A 147 -31.13 11.45 16.76
N ASN A 148 -30.15 12.33 16.66
CA ASN A 148 -29.57 13.07 17.78
C ASN A 148 -30.03 14.54 17.87
N ALA A 149 -30.81 15.02 16.90
CA ALA A 149 -31.20 16.41 16.83
C ALA A 149 -32.66 16.59 17.24
N ASN A 150 -32.90 17.11 18.43
CA ASN A 150 -34.15 17.82 18.72
C ASN A 150 -34.31 19.10 17.92
N GLN A 151 -33.49 19.29 16.86
CA GLN A 151 -33.38 20.54 16.12
C GLN A 151 -33.22 20.25 14.65
N GLY A 152 -33.98 20.94 13.81
CA GLY A 152 -33.75 21.04 12.39
C GLY A 152 -32.39 21.68 12.10
N TYR A 153 -32.11 21.96 10.83
CA TYR A 153 -30.85 22.58 10.42
C TYR A 153 -30.41 23.69 11.34
N SER A 154 -29.21 23.55 11.88
CA SER A 154 -28.58 24.63 12.63
C SER A 154 -27.11 24.76 12.16
N LEU A 155 -26.61 25.97 12.18
CA LEU A 155 -25.20 26.23 11.89
C LEU A 155 -24.30 25.46 12.85
N GLY A 156 -24.68 25.35 14.12
CA GLY A 156 -23.96 24.59 15.13
C GLY A 156 -23.95 23.09 14.81
N GLY A 157 -25.06 22.51 14.36
CA GLY A 157 -25.15 21.13 13.93
C GLY A 157 -24.30 20.83 12.70
N LEU A 158 -24.28 21.72 11.72
CA LEU A 158 -23.40 21.62 10.54
C LEU A 158 -21.92 21.61 10.96
N ILE A 159 -21.51 22.56 11.79
CA ILE A 159 -20.13 22.68 12.27
C ILE A 159 -19.73 21.41 13.02
N LEU A 160 -20.54 20.92 13.95
CA LEU A 160 -20.26 19.71 14.71
C LEU A 160 -20.19 18.46 13.83
N ASN A 161 -21.09 18.32 12.85
CA ASN A 161 -21.07 17.20 11.92
C ASN A 161 -19.81 17.18 11.06
N VAL A 162 -19.50 18.32 10.44
CA VAL A 162 -18.32 18.43 9.56
C VAL A 162 -17.04 18.31 10.36
N SER A 163 -16.91 19.03 11.49
CA SER A 163 -15.71 18.95 12.33
C SER A 163 -15.51 17.54 12.90
N GLY A 164 -16.57 16.88 13.35
CA GLY A 164 -16.51 15.51 13.84
C GLY A 164 -16.03 14.52 12.80
N LYS A 165 -16.55 14.61 11.55
CA LYS A 165 -16.10 13.75 10.45
C LYS A 165 -14.63 14.01 10.07
N VAL A 166 -14.17 15.26 10.06
CA VAL A 166 -12.76 15.61 9.79
C VAL A 166 -11.85 15.06 10.87
N VAL A 167 -12.21 15.25 12.14
CA VAL A 167 -11.44 14.75 13.29
C VAL A 167 -11.40 13.24 13.29
N ALA A 168 -12.52 12.56 13.08
CA ALA A 168 -12.58 11.09 12.97
C ALA A 168 -11.66 10.56 11.87
N ASN A 169 -11.69 11.20 10.69
CA ASN A 169 -10.83 10.78 9.59
C ASN A 169 -9.35 11.02 9.89
N TYR A 170 -9.01 12.09 10.59
CA TYR A 170 -7.64 12.34 11.07
C TYR A 170 -7.17 11.22 12.00
N TRP A 171 -7.96 10.83 13.00
CA TRP A 171 -7.64 9.73 13.90
C TRP A 171 -7.40 8.42 13.16
N LEU A 172 -8.34 8.04 12.28
CA LEU A 172 -8.30 6.78 11.54
C LEU A 172 -7.20 6.71 10.46
N SER A 173 -6.70 7.86 10.01
CA SER A 173 -5.73 7.91 8.92
C SER A 173 -4.30 8.27 9.36
N HIS A 174 -4.14 8.93 10.52
CA HIS A 174 -2.85 9.47 10.93
C HIS A 174 -2.42 9.09 12.36
N VAL A 175 -3.37 8.73 13.22
CA VAL A 175 -3.08 8.44 14.64
C VAL A 175 -3.10 6.95 14.90
N TYR A 176 -4.16 6.26 14.49
CA TYR A 176 -4.25 4.82 14.64
C TYR A 176 -3.42 4.09 13.60
N ALA A 177 -2.99 2.85 13.92
CA ALA A 177 -2.37 1.98 12.94
C ALA A 177 -3.32 1.76 11.73
N PRO A 178 -2.79 1.66 10.49
CA PRO A 178 -3.61 1.55 9.28
C PRO A 178 -4.63 0.42 9.34
N GLU A 179 -4.28 -0.69 9.99
CA GLU A 179 -5.13 -1.87 10.13
C GLU A 179 -6.37 -1.56 10.99
N ILE A 180 -6.21 -0.77 12.05
CA ILE A 180 -7.32 -0.36 12.93
C ILE A 180 -8.23 0.60 12.17
N GLY A 181 -7.64 1.57 11.48
CA GLY A 181 -8.40 2.52 10.65
C GLY A 181 -9.19 1.82 9.55
N GLN A 182 -8.62 0.79 8.92
CA GLN A 182 -9.30 0.01 7.90
C GLN A 182 -10.41 -0.86 8.50
N ALA A 183 -10.13 -1.60 9.58
CA ALA A 183 -11.11 -2.43 10.27
C ALA A 183 -12.34 -1.63 10.74
N HIS A 184 -12.13 -0.37 11.21
CA HIS A 184 -13.25 0.52 11.53
C HIS A 184 -14.09 0.88 10.30
N ARG A 185 -13.45 1.20 9.16
CA ARG A 185 -14.15 1.55 7.92
C ARG A 185 -14.90 0.36 7.31
N ASP A 186 -14.37 -0.85 7.48
CA ASP A 186 -14.96 -2.10 7.00
C ASP A 186 -16.09 -2.59 7.93
N GLY A 187 -16.20 -2.01 9.14
CA GLY A 187 -17.21 -2.38 10.13
C GLY A 187 -16.83 -3.56 11.04
N ASP A 188 -15.59 -4.05 10.95
CA ASP A 188 -15.08 -5.17 11.77
C ASP A 188 -14.92 -4.75 13.23
N VAL A 189 -14.56 -3.49 13.47
CA VAL A 189 -14.45 -2.88 14.80
C VAL A 189 -15.13 -1.52 14.82
N HIS A 190 -15.63 -1.11 15.97
CA HIS A 190 -16.16 0.23 16.18
C HIS A 190 -15.28 1.00 17.18
N VAL A 191 -14.60 2.04 16.69
CA VAL A 191 -13.93 3.02 17.54
C VAL A 191 -14.90 4.18 17.74
N HIS A 192 -15.33 4.42 18.97
CA HIS A 192 -16.29 5.48 19.30
C HIS A 192 -15.59 6.80 19.62
N ASP A 193 -16.34 7.90 19.64
CA ASP A 193 -15.88 9.24 20.05
C ASP A 193 -14.70 9.78 19.21
N LEU A 194 -14.66 9.40 17.95
CA LEU A 194 -13.62 9.85 17.02
C LEU A 194 -13.71 11.34 16.66
N ASP A 195 -14.83 11.98 16.97
CA ASP A 195 -15.04 13.44 16.82
C ASP A 195 -14.30 14.27 17.88
N MET A 196 -13.76 13.61 18.91
CA MET A 196 -12.96 14.22 19.97
C MET A 196 -11.47 14.14 19.66
N LEU A 197 -10.72 15.23 19.90
CA LEU A 197 -9.24 15.25 19.80
C LEU A 197 -8.56 14.86 21.13
N ALA A 198 -9.31 14.28 22.05
CA ALA A 198 -8.80 13.82 23.33
C ALA A 198 -9.48 12.50 23.72
N GLY A 199 -8.70 11.56 24.26
CA GLY A 199 -9.25 10.40 24.92
C GLY A 199 -9.84 10.82 26.28
N TYR A 200 -11.15 10.76 26.42
CA TYR A 200 -11.84 11.07 27.69
C TYR A 200 -12.40 9.84 28.38
N CYS A 201 -12.40 8.69 27.68
CA CYS A 201 -12.72 7.41 28.29
C CYS A 201 -11.44 6.70 28.74
N ALA A 202 -11.42 6.25 29.99
CA ALA A 202 -10.32 5.47 30.53
C ALA A 202 -10.81 4.09 30.95
N GLY A 203 -10.03 3.06 30.60
CA GLY A 203 -10.22 1.74 31.14
C GLY A 203 -9.54 1.63 32.50
N TRP A 204 -10.27 1.21 33.52
CA TRP A 204 -9.74 1.02 34.86
C TRP A 204 -9.64 -0.46 35.17
N SER A 205 -8.52 -0.88 35.74
CA SER A 205 -8.41 -2.20 36.32
C SER A 205 -9.31 -2.29 37.56
N LEU A 206 -10.19 -3.27 37.58
CA LEU A 206 -11.03 -3.51 38.78
C LEU A 206 -10.18 -3.70 40.04
N ARG A 207 -9.02 -4.35 39.91
CA ARG A 207 -8.08 -4.54 41.01
C ARG A 207 -7.53 -3.19 41.51
N THR A 208 -7.15 -2.30 40.61
CA THR A 208 -6.68 -0.95 40.96
C THR A 208 -7.79 -0.14 41.62
N LEU A 209 -9.03 -0.21 41.11
CA LEU A 209 -10.20 0.46 41.72
C LEU A 209 -10.47 -0.03 43.12
N LEU A 210 -10.38 -1.33 43.38
CA LEU A 210 -10.60 -1.91 44.70
C LEU A 210 -9.50 -1.53 45.72
N HIS A 211 -8.27 -1.40 45.28
CA HIS A 211 -7.12 -1.10 46.14
C HIS A 211 -6.85 0.39 46.31
N GLU A 212 -7.09 1.19 45.29
CA GLU A 212 -6.65 2.58 45.24
C GLU A 212 -7.80 3.58 45.00
N GLY A 213 -8.80 3.19 44.20
CA GLY A 213 -9.85 4.09 43.72
C GLY A 213 -10.95 4.44 44.72
N LEU A 214 -11.11 3.68 45.81
CA LEU A 214 -12.10 3.95 46.84
C LEU A 214 -11.64 5.00 47.86
N ASN A 215 -10.40 5.44 47.80
CA ASN A 215 -9.81 6.44 48.70
C ASN A 215 -10.04 7.89 48.27
N GLY A 216 -10.79 8.11 47.20
CA GLY A 216 -11.00 9.44 46.62
C GLY A 216 -9.77 9.98 45.89
N VAL A 217 -9.99 10.92 44.99
CA VAL A 217 -8.89 11.68 44.36
C VAL A 217 -8.39 12.69 45.40
N PRO A 218 -7.11 12.68 45.77
CA PRO A 218 -6.57 13.77 46.62
C PRO A 218 -6.75 15.08 45.83
N GLY A 219 -7.49 16.01 46.41
CA GLY A 219 -7.70 17.36 45.87
C GLY A 219 -6.43 18.20 45.92
#